data_8e6ff7732df2aa19af3dbdb8620567a5
#
_entry.id   8e6ff7732df2aa19af3dbdb8620567a5
#
_cell.length_a   1.000
_cell.length_b   1.000
_cell.length_c   1.000
_cell.angle_alpha   90.00
_cell.angle_beta   90.00
_cell.angle_gamma   90.00
#
_symmetry.space_group_name_H-M   'P 1'
#
loop_
_entity.id
_entity.type
_entity.pdbx_description
1 polymer ?
#
loop_
_entity_poly.entity_id
_entity_poly.type
_entity_poly.pdbx_seq_one_letter_code
_entity_poly.pdbx_strand_id
1 'polypeptide(L)'
;MPSDFAIPCAVKFRQAASVSAVLIACLSCRERGSEKTASAAFDAKLSSLSSQVSKTYADIAFAAYGDAVSEAKKLLAAADDFTAAPSAERLASAKAAWIAARKPYLQTEAFRFYDGPIDKVETRINTWPIDEGYVEAGIAGKTPGIIEDTSKYPALTAELLAALNAKEGETSVSTGYHVIEYLLWGRDTRADGPGDRPYTDYVAEKGESALAQRRAMYLHVACELLLRDLREVEAEWDPAKAGNYRERFLRLAPKEALALIVKGMGSLSGPELSGERLTVPYETKDQENEHSCFSDTTSSDIAFDALGIENVGMGRYTRVDGRSLSGVGLVSLVSERDAALGQRLKAELAHSLASARSIPTPFDQAIVGADGTAGRTAIWSTIQALQHQTETLAEVAAAFDLRVTLAAPRAKR
;
A
#
# COMPACT_ATOMS: atom_id res chain seq x y z
N MET A 1 -79.45 -37.74 -19.49
CA MET A 1 -80.90 -37.81 -19.11
C MET A 1 -80.97 -37.59 -17.62
N PRO A 2 -82.00 -36.89 -17.19
CA PRO A 2 -82.20 -35.46 -17.07
C PRO A 2 -82.34 -35.13 -15.56
N SER A 3 -82.44 -33.97 -15.12
CA SER A 3 -83.46 -32.92 -15.14
C SER A 3 -83.05 -31.81 -14.16
N ASP A 4 -83.05 -30.60 -14.60
CA ASP A 4 -83.97 -29.53 -14.35
C ASP A 4 -84.46 -29.32 -12.92
N PHE A 5 -84.25 -28.11 -12.39
CA PHE A 5 -85.28 -27.13 -11.99
C PHE A 5 -84.68 -25.82 -11.48
N ALA A 6 -84.96 -24.82 -12.09
CA ALA A 6 -85.33 -23.42 -12.19
C ALA A 6 -85.51 -22.63 -10.87
N ILE A 7 -84.84 -21.51 -10.78
CA ILE A 7 -85.11 -20.07 -10.44
C ILE A 7 -86.50 -19.75 -9.75
N PRO A 8 -86.70 -18.58 -8.98
CA PRO A 8 -85.97 -17.31 -8.78
C PRO A 8 -86.06 -16.69 -7.35
N CYS A 9 -85.28 -15.68 -7.05
CA CYS A 9 -85.85 -14.41 -6.61
C CYS A 9 -84.79 -13.31 -6.38
N ALA A 10 -84.97 -12.23 -7.02
CA ALA A 10 -84.18 -11.00 -6.89
C ALA A 10 -84.62 -10.19 -5.67
N VAL A 11 -83.66 -9.68 -4.89
CA VAL A 11 -83.92 -8.46 -4.09
C VAL A 11 -82.74 -7.49 -4.31
N LYS A 12 -83.14 -6.32 -4.79
CA LYS A 12 -82.29 -5.14 -4.94
C LYS A 12 -81.95 -4.55 -3.56
N PHE A 13 -80.62 -4.41 -3.28
CA PHE A 13 -80.20 -3.37 -2.34
C PHE A 13 -79.21 -2.43 -3.04
N ARG A 14 -79.60 -1.19 -3.15
CA ARG A 14 -78.79 -0.08 -3.66
C ARG A 14 -78.03 0.59 -2.50
N GLN A 15 -76.75 0.93 -2.84
CA GLN A 15 -75.97 2.04 -2.29
C GLN A 15 -75.54 2.02 -0.82
N ALA A 16 -74.24 1.69 -0.63
CA ALA A 16 -73.32 2.36 0.29
C ALA A 16 -71.89 1.86 0.05
N ALA A 17 -71.22 2.35 -1.00
CA ALA A 17 -69.80 2.11 -1.23
C ALA A 17 -69.15 3.27 -1.97
N SER A 18 -68.85 4.37 -1.28
CA SER A 18 -68.12 5.47 -1.92
C SER A 18 -67.33 6.39 -0.98
N VAL A 19 -66.98 5.98 0.25
CA VAL A 19 -66.16 6.82 1.15
C VAL A 19 -64.87 6.12 1.60
N SER A 20 -64.76 4.79 1.57
CA SER A 20 -63.55 4.09 2.07
C SER A 20 -62.42 3.97 1.07
N ALA A 21 -62.65 4.09 -0.23
CA ALA A 21 -61.59 3.90 -1.25
C ALA A 21 -60.66 5.10 -1.42
N VAL A 22 -61.10 6.32 -1.06
CA VAL A 22 -60.31 7.56 -1.19
C VAL A 22 -59.30 7.71 -0.04
N LEU A 23 -59.61 7.24 1.16
CA LEU A 23 -58.69 7.31 2.32
C LEU A 23 -57.52 6.31 2.19
N ILE A 24 -57.74 5.14 1.62
CA ILE A 24 -56.68 4.14 1.43
C ILE A 24 -55.69 4.56 0.34
N ALA A 25 -56.19 5.21 -0.74
CA ALA A 25 -55.31 5.74 -1.78
C ALA A 25 -54.45 6.92 -1.32
N CYS A 26 -54.92 7.77 -0.43
CA CYS A 26 -54.15 8.89 0.12
C CYS A 26 -53.10 8.42 1.16
N LEU A 27 -53.33 7.36 1.94
CA LEU A 27 -52.38 6.78 2.85
C LEU A 27 -51.21 6.10 2.08
N SER A 28 -51.51 5.29 1.06
CA SER A 28 -50.50 4.63 0.23
C SER A 28 -49.67 5.61 -0.62
N CYS A 29 -50.20 6.70 -1.06
CA CYS A 29 -49.43 7.77 -1.73
C CYS A 29 -48.58 8.57 -0.76
N ARG A 30 -49.00 8.76 0.48
CA ARG A 30 -48.25 9.48 1.52
C ARG A 30 -47.07 8.60 2.04
N GLU A 31 -47.29 7.29 2.19
CA GLU A 31 -46.23 6.33 2.56
C GLU A 31 -45.17 6.21 1.46
N ARG A 32 -45.57 6.04 0.18
CA ARG A 32 -44.62 6.00 -0.96
C ARG A 32 -43.87 7.32 -1.17
N GLY A 33 -44.45 8.44 -0.87
CA GLY A 33 -43.79 9.75 -0.89
C GLY A 33 -42.77 9.87 0.24
N SER A 34 -43.11 9.40 1.45
CA SER A 34 -42.21 9.37 2.61
C SER A 34 -41.04 8.43 2.42
N GLU A 35 -41.25 7.21 1.90
CA GLU A 35 -40.20 6.25 1.58
C GLU A 35 -39.22 6.76 0.51
N LYS A 36 -39.75 7.37 -0.57
CA LYS A 36 -38.89 7.98 -1.62
C LYS A 36 -38.06 9.14 -1.07
N THR A 37 -38.62 9.95 -0.20
CA THR A 37 -37.93 11.09 0.42
C THR A 37 -36.88 10.59 1.40
N ALA A 38 -37.14 9.54 2.18
CA ALA A 38 -36.18 8.91 3.08
C ALA A 38 -35.04 8.25 2.30
N SER A 39 -35.32 7.55 1.20
CA SER A 39 -34.30 6.98 0.32
C SER A 39 -33.42 8.06 -0.30
N ALA A 40 -33.99 9.13 -0.83
CA ALA A 40 -33.19 10.22 -1.41
C ALA A 40 -32.33 10.94 -0.37
N ALA A 41 -32.83 11.11 0.86
CA ALA A 41 -32.05 11.69 1.96
C ALA A 41 -30.90 10.77 2.39
N PHE A 42 -31.11 9.46 2.42
CA PHE A 42 -30.08 8.47 2.70
C PHE A 42 -28.99 8.46 1.62
N ASP A 43 -29.37 8.46 0.35
CA ASP A 43 -28.44 8.53 -0.78
C ASP A 43 -27.61 9.83 -0.77
N ALA A 44 -28.24 10.96 -0.43
CA ALA A 44 -27.55 12.24 -0.28
C ALA A 44 -26.54 12.21 0.88
N LYS A 45 -26.88 11.58 2.01
CA LYS A 45 -25.97 11.38 3.15
C LYS A 45 -24.78 10.53 2.77
N LEU A 46 -25.00 9.40 2.09
CA LEU A 46 -23.89 8.54 1.61
C LEU A 46 -22.98 9.26 0.62
N SER A 47 -23.55 10.05 -0.28
CA SER A 47 -22.77 10.86 -1.22
C SER A 47 -21.91 11.90 -0.50
N SER A 48 -22.46 12.58 0.51
CA SER A 48 -21.71 13.51 1.35
C SER A 48 -20.58 12.84 2.12
N LEU A 49 -20.83 11.68 2.75
CA LEU A 49 -19.82 10.89 3.45
C LEU A 49 -18.72 10.39 2.49
N SER A 50 -19.09 9.95 1.29
CA SER A 50 -18.14 9.53 0.26
C SER A 50 -17.17 10.66 -0.11
N SER A 51 -17.69 11.88 -0.28
CA SER A 51 -16.84 13.05 -0.54
C SER A 51 -15.91 13.38 0.63
N GLN A 52 -16.36 13.18 1.86
CA GLN A 52 -15.54 13.37 3.05
C GLN A 52 -14.46 12.28 3.15
N VAL A 53 -14.76 11.03 2.81
CA VAL A 53 -13.77 9.93 2.71
C VAL A 53 -12.69 10.29 1.69
N SER A 54 -13.10 10.75 0.48
CA SER A 54 -12.14 11.16 -0.56
C SER A 54 -11.25 12.31 -0.09
N LYS A 55 -11.81 13.28 0.62
CA LYS A 55 -11.01 14.38 1.19
C LYS A 55 -10.03 13.88 2.24
N THR A 56 -10.48 13.05 3.18
CA THR A 56 -9.62 12.48 4.23
C THR A 56 -8.49 11.64 3.62
N TYR A 57 -8.82 10.81 2.61
CA TYR A 57 -7.83 10.03 1.86
C TYR A 57 -6.74 10.92 1.26
N ALA A 58 -7.12 11.99 0.56
CA ALA A 58 -6.19 12.92 -0.04
C ALA A 58 -5.35 13.69 1.01
N ASP A 59 -5.94 14.01 2.17
CA ASP A 59 -5.22 14.64 3.29
C ASP A 59 -4.19 13.68 3.90
N ILE A 60 -4.53 12.40 4.06
CA ILE A 60 -3.61 11.37 4.54
C ILE A 60 -2.48 11.15 3.53
N ALA A 61 -2.79 11.04 2.24
CA ALA A 61 -1.78 10.88 1.20
C ALA A 61 -0.74 12.02 1.23
N PHE A 62 -1.20 13.26 1.26
CA PHE A 62 -0.29 14.43 1.35
C PHE A 62 0.57 14.39 2.63
N ALA A 63 -0.03 14.07 3.78
CA ALA A 63 0.70 14.02 5.04
C ALA A 63 1.74 12.88 5.05
N ALA A 64 1.40 11.69 4.53
CA ALA A 64 2.29 10.53 4.51
C ALA A 64 3.44 10.72 3.53
N TYR A 65 3.19 11.24 2.31
CA TYR A 65 4.27 11.59 1.38
C TYR A 65 5.15 12.74 1.90
N GLY A 66 4.59 13.72 2.60
CA GLY A 66 5.37 14.76 3.27
C GLY A 66 6.31 14.22 4.35
N ASP A 67 5.88 13.20 5.09
CA ASP A 67 6.72 12.49 6.05
C ASP A 67 7.77 11.62 5.35
N ALA A 68 7.43 10.92 4.27
CA ALA A 68 8.38 10.16 3.46
C ALA A 68 9.48 11.08 2.88
N VAL A 69 9.12 12.26 2.36
CA VAL A 69 10.08 13.28 1.90
C VAL A 69 10.96 13.77 3.04
N SER A 70 10.38 14.01 4.23
CA SER A 70 11.15 14.46 5.41
C SER A 70 12.19 13.43 5.83
N GLU A 71 11.83 12.17 5.89
CA GLU A 71 12.74 11.09 6.28
C GLU A 71 13.76 10.77 5.16
N ALA A 72 13.37 10.84 3.87
CA ALA A 72 14.32 10.71 2.77
C ALA A 72 15.40 11.82 2.76
N LYS A 73 15.06 13.06 3.18
CA LYS A 73 16.05 14.12 3.38
C LYS A 73 17.06 13.76 4.47
N LYS A 74 16.61 13.15 5.57
CA LYS A 74 17.50 12.71 6.65
C LYS A 74 18.38 11.55 6.19
N LEU A 75 17.82 10.64 5.39
CA LEU A 75 18.58 9.53 4.79
C LEU A 75 19.69 10.06 3.89
N LEU A 76 19.38 10.98 2.97
CA LEU A 76 20.39 11.63 2.12
C LEU A 76 21.50 12.28 2.95
N ALA A 77 21.13 13.07 3.97
CA ALA A 77 22.11 13.74 4.84
C ALA A 77 23.00 12.73 5.60
N ALA A 78 22.42 11.64 6.10
CA ALA A 78 23.17 10.59 6.79
C ALA A 78 24.09 9.81 5.85
N ALA A 79 23.66 9.55 4.61
CA ALA A 79 24.49 8.92 3.58
C ALA A 79 25.67 9.82 3.19
N ASP A 80 25.43 11.13 3.02
CA ASP A 80 26.47 12.12 2.72
C ASP A 80 27.48 12.23 3.87
N ASP A 81 27.02 12.30 5.12
CA ASP A 81 27.88 12.33 6.29
C ASP A 81 28.73 11.05 6.41
N PHE A 82 28.13 9.89 6.12
CA PHE A 82 28.85 8.62 6.10
C PHE A 82 29.93 8.60 5.01
N THR A 83 29.60 8.97 3.78
CA THR A 83 30.54 8.91 2.64
C THR A 83 31.64 9.95 2.72
N ALA A 84 31.39 11.10 3.35
CA ALA A 84 32.38 12.14 3.58
C ALA A 84 33.49 11.71 4.56
N ALA A 85 33.15 10.89 5.56
CA ALA A 85 34.12 10.37 6.54
C ALA A 85 33.68 8.98 7.03
N PRO A 86 33.95 7.93 6.26
CA PRO A 86 33.47 6.57 6.55
C PRO A 86 33.94 6.05 7.91
N SER A 87 32.99 5.64 8.74
CA SER A 87 33.23 4.95 10.02
C SER A 87 32.07 4.00 10.32
N ALA A 88 32.27 3.06 11.25
CA ALA A 88 31.24 2.12 11.67
C ALA A 88 30.00 2.85 12.25
N GLU A 89 30.21 3.91 13.03
CA GLU A 89 29.12 4.70 13.64
C GLU A 89 28.31 5.45 12.58
N ARG A 90 28.96 6.01 11.57
CA ARG A 90 28.25 6.73 10.49
C ARG A 90 27.53 5.79 9.56
N LEU A 91 28.09 4.62 9.26
CA LEU A 91 27.39 3.56 8.53
C LEU A 91 26.14 3.12 9.32
N ALA A 92 26.25 2.89 10.61
CA ALA A 92 25.12 2.55 11.47
C ALA A 92 24.06 3.67 11.47
N SER A 93 24.47 4.94 11.48
CA SER A 93 23.56 6.08 11.38
C SER A 93 22.83 6.14 10.02
N ALA A 94 23.54 5.88 8.92
CA ALA A 94 22.91 5.82 7.57
C ALA A 94 21.93 4.65 7.47
N LYS A 95 22.28 3.46 7.98
CA LYS A 95 21.37 2.30 8.08
C LYS A 95 20.10 2.64 8.90
N ALA A 96 20.27 3.28 10.06
CA ALA A 96 19.15 3.70 10.90
C ALA A 96 18.24 4.74 10.20
N ALA A 97 18.82 5.68 9.45
CA ALA A 97 18.08 6.65 8.66
C ALA A 97 17.29 6.00 7.52
N TRP A 98 17.84 4.97 6.87
CA TRP A 98 17.12 4.19 5.86
C TRP A 98 15.90 3.47 6.47
N ILE A 99 16.09 2.77 7.60
CA ILE A 99 14.99 2.11 8.33
C ILE A 99 13.91 3.12 8.74
N ALA A 100 14.30 4.31 9.17
CA ALA A 100 13.35 5.37 9.53
C ALA A 100 12.58 5.88 8.30
N ALA A 101 13.25 6.05 7.15
CA ALA A 101 12.65 6.53 5.91
C ALA A 101 11.65 5.54 5.30
N ARG A 102 11.85 4.22 5.51
CA ARG A 102 10.91 3.19 5.08
C ARG A 102 9.54 3.33 5.73
N LYS A 103 9.48 3.63 7.03
CA LYS A 103 8.24 3.60 7.83
C LYS A 103 7.11 4.49 7.30
N PRO A 104 7.29 5.79 6.98
CA PRO A 104 6.24 6.59 6.38
C PRO A 104 5.98 6.20 4.92
N TYR A 105 7.02 5.81 4.15
CA TYR A 105 6.85 5.40 2.76
C TYR A 105 5.92 4.18 2.63
N LEU A 106 6.15 3.12 3.38
CA LEU A 106 5.35 1.89 3.35
C LEU A 106 3.87 2.17 3.63
N GLN A 107 3.55 3.10 4.52
CA GLN A 107 2.17 3.52 4.75
C GLN A 107 1.54 4.22 3.53
N THR A 108 2.35 4.68 2.58
CA THR A 108 1.85 5.27 1.32
C THR A 108 1.51 4.22 0.26
N GLU A 109 1.87 2.97 0.43
CA GLU A 109 1.57 1.92 -0.54
C GLU A 109 0.07 1.66 -0.73
N ALA A 110 -0.77 2.04 0.24
CA ALA A 110 -2.23 2.06 0.09
C ALA A 110 -2.74 3.06 -0.98
N PHE A 111 -1.86 3.94 -1.50
CA PHE A 111 -2.17 4.91 -2.57
C PHE A 111 -1.67 4.45 -3.96
N ARG A 112 -1.43 3.16 -4.15
CA ARG A 112 -0.97 2.51 -5.39
C ARG A 112 -2.08 1.74 -6.12
N PHE A 113 -1.74 1.16 -7.27
CA PHE A 113 -2.52 0.17 -8.03
C PHE A 113 -3.74 0.71 -8.79
N TYR A 114 -3.83 2.03 -9.03
CA TYR A 114 -4.96 2.63 -9.74
C TYR A 114 -4.58 3.75 -10.73
N ASP A 115 -3.35 3.74 -11.23
CA ASP A 115 -2.76 4.76 -12.11
C ASP A 115 -2.65 6.15 -11.43
N GLY A 116 -2.40 6.13 -10.12
CA GLY A 116 -2.16 7.32 -9.31
C GLY A 116 -0.76 7.93 -9.55
N PRO A 117 -0.43 9.01 -8.83
CA PRO A 117 0.87 9.68 -9.00
C PRO A 117 2.06 8.77 -8.74
N ILE A 118 1.97 7.93 -7.71
CA ILE A 118 3.05 7.03 -7.32
C ILE A 118 3.29 5.94 -8.37
N ASP A 119 2.24 5.42 -9.00
CA ASP A 119 2.36 4.33 -9.99
C ASP A 119 3.25 4.70 -11.19
N LYS A 120 3.48 6.00 -11.44
CA LYS A 120 4.35 6.49 -12.51
C LYS A 120 5.83 6.42 -12.18
N VAL A 121 6.17 6.44 -10.90
CA VAL A 121 7.55 6.54 -10.41
C VAL A 121 7.93 5.41 -9.45
N GLU A 122 6.98 4.58 -9.10
CA GLU A 122 7.14 3.51 -8.12
C GLU A 122 8.29 2.56 -8.47
N THR A 123 8.43 2.21 -9.73
CA THR A 123 9.52 1.36 -10.21
C THR A 123 10.92 1.97 -9.97
N ARG A 124 11.03 3.27 -9.76
CA ARG A 124 12.27 3.94 -9.36
C ARG A 124 12.41 4.09 -7.85
N ILE A 125 11.33 3.89 -7.10
CA ILE A 125 11.31 4.11 -5.63
C ILE A 125 11.45 2.79 -4.87
N ASN A 126 10.72 1.73 -5.28
CA ASN A 126 10.57 0.54 -4.44
C ASN A 126 10.55 -0.79 -5.21
N THR A 127 11.09 -0.85 -6.44
CA THR A 127 11.17 -2.12 -7.17
C THR A 127 12.05 -3.13 -6.44
N TRP A 128 11.57 -4.34 -6.37
CA TRP A 128 12.15 -5.53 -5.77
C TRP A 128 11.63 -6.77 -6.54
N PRO A 129 12.37 -7.89 -6.64
CA PRO A 129 13.77 -8.09 -6.21
C PRO A 129 14.78 -7.37 -7.12
N ILE A 130 16.01 -7.19 -6.63
CA ILE A 130 17.08 -6.59 -7.41
C ILE A 130 18.17 -7.63 -7.76
N ASP A 131 18.81 -7.47 -8.93
CA ASP A 131 20.06 -8.16 -9.27
C ASP A 131 21.23 -7.33 -8.73
N GLU A 132 21.84 -7.78 -7.64
CA GLU A 132 22.97 -7.08 -7.03
C GLU A 132 24.15 -7.02 -7.98
N GLY A 133 24.32 -8.03 -8.84
CA GLY A 133 25.37 -8.07 -9.86
C GLY A 133 25.22 -6.95 -10.91
N TYR A 134 23.99 -6.44 -11.11
CA TYR A 134 23.76 -5.28 -11.96
C TYR A 134 24.27 -3.97 -11.32
N VAL A 135 24.18 -3.84 -10.01
CA VAL A 135 24.67 -2.68 -9.25
C VAL A 135 26.19 -2.77 -9.05
N GLU A 136 26.64 -3.89 -8.51
CA GLU A 136 28.04 -4.16 -8.17
C GLU A 136 28.36 -5.61 -8.49
N ALA A 137 29.38 -5.86 -9.32
CA ALA A 137 29.78 -7.21 -9.72
C ALA A 137 30.06 -8.04 -8.49
N GLY A 138 29.41 -9.18 -8.40
CA GLY A 138 29.71 -10.11 -7.34
C GLY A 138 31.07 -10.78 -7.55
N ILE A 139 31.53 -11.52 -6.53
CA ILE A 139 32.75 -12.33 -6.51
C ILE A 139 32.90 -13.28 -7.73
N ALA A 140 31.81 -13.53 -8.47
CA ALA A 140 31.79 -14.36 -9.66
C ALA A 140 32.36 -13.71 -10.94
N GLY A 141 32.61 -12.41 -10.96
CA GLY A 141 33.44 -11.68 -11.93
C GLY A 141 33.13 -11.85 -13.41
N LYS A 142 31.89 -12.12 -13.83
CA LYS A 142 31.60 -12.38 -15.23
C LYS A 142 31.22 -11.13 -16.02
N THR A 143 30.56 -10.17 -15.40
CA THR A 143 30.16 -8.90 -16.04
C THR A 143 30.28 -7.80 -15.00
N PRO A 144 30.98 -6.68 -15.28
CA PRO A 144 31.06 -5.56 -14.36
C PRO A 144 29.67 -4.95 -14.13
N GLY A 145 29.34 -4.68 -12.85
CA GLY A 145 28.17 -3.90 -12.49
C GLY A 145 28.33 -2.41 -12.82
N ILE A 146 27.32 -1.62 -12.54
CA ILE A 146 27.32 -0.16 -12.80
C ILE A 146 28.48 0.53 -12.04
N ILE A 147 28.86 0.03 -10.87
CA ILE A 147 29.95 0.60 -10.07
C ILE A 147 31.31 0.36 -10.76
N GLU A 148 31.56 -0.84 -11.28
CA GLU A 148 32.86 -1.21 -11.83
C GLU A 148 33.04 -0.77 -13.28
N ASP A 149 31.99 -0.76 -14.09
CA ASP A 149 32.11 -0.47 -15.53
C ASP A 149 32.24 1.04 -15.79
N THR A 150 33.44 1.56 -15.55
CA THR A 150 33.76 2.98 -15.77
C THR A 150 33.81 3.34 -17.26
N SER A 151 33.97 2.35 -18.14
CA SER A 151 33.99 2.57 -19.59
C SER A 151 32.57 2.80 -20.14
N LYS A 152 31.62 2.00 -19.68
CA LYS A 152 30.21 2.11 -20.06
C LYS A 152 29.50 3.26 -19.30
N TYR A 153 29.88 3.47 -18.05
CA TYR A 153 29.29 4.44 -17.13
C TYR A 153 30.36 5.37 -16.53
N PRO A 154 30.93 6.28 -17.32
CA PRO A 154 32.04 7.14 -16.85
C PRO A 154 31.63 8.10 -15.73
N ALA A 155 30.36 8.54 -15.69
CA ALA A 155 29.80 9.36 -14.64
C ALA A 155 28.47 8.76 -14.15
N LEU A 156 28.28 8.72 -12.84
CA LEU A 156 27.02 8.31 -12.21
C LEU A 156 26.18 9.55 -11.95
N THR A 157 25.06 9.69 -12.67
CA THR A 157 24.10 10.78 -12.49
C THR A 157 22.71 10.24 -12.24
N ALA A 158 21.82 11.07 -11.68
CA ALA A 158 20.43 10.70 -11.45
C ALA A 158 19.71 10.29 -12.74
N GLU A 159 19.97 11.00 -13.86
CA GLU A 159 19.41 10.71 -15.16
C GLU A 159 19.91 9.35 -15.71
N LEU A 160 21.19 9.05 -15.52
CA LEU A 160 21.76 7.77 -15.92
C LEU A 160 21.11 6.63 -15.12
N LEU A 161 21.09 6.73 -13.79
CA LEU A 161 20.50 5.68 -12.95
C LEU A 161 19.02 5.49 -13.27
N ALA A 162 18.25 6.57 -13.41
CA ALA A 162 16.84 6.48 -13.81
C ALA A 162 16.64 5.82 -15.18
N ALA A 163 17.54 6.07 -16.16
CA ALA A 163 17.49 5.47 -17.49
C ALA A 163 17.92 4.01 -17.52
N LEU A 164 18.69 3.55 -16.56
CA LEU A 164 19.14 2.16 -16.43
C LEU A 164 18.13 1.28 -15.70
N ASN A 165 17.22 1.88 -14.91
CA ASN A 165 16.28 1.15 -14.08
C ASN A 165 15.34 0.28 -14.90
N ALA A 166 15.31 -1.04 -14.63
CA ALA A 166 14.55 -2.08 -15.33
C ALA A 166 14.86 -2.19 -16.84
N LYS A 167 16.00 -1.66 -17.33
CA LYS A 167 16.34 -1.61 -18.74
C LYS A 167 16.71 -2.97 -19.33
N GLU A 168 17.36 -3.83 -18.57
CA GLU A 168 17.83 -5.15 -19.00
C GLU A 168 16.95 -6.30 -18.49
N GLY A 169 15.87 -5.98 -17.74
CA GLY A 169 14.92 -6.91 -17.16
C GLY A 169 14.33 -6.37 -15.86
N GLU A 170 13.32 -7.03 -15.33
CA GLU A 170 12.59 -6.58 -14.14
C GLU A 170 13.50 -6.45 -12.90
N THR A 171 14.52 -7.31 -12.77
CA THR A 171 15.46 -7.31 -11.66
C THR A 171 16.67 -6.39 -11.86
N SER A 172 16.87 -5.81 -13.06
CA SER A 172 17.96 -4.86 -13.33
C SER A 172 17.65 -3.47 -12.76
N VAL A 173 17.47 -3.44 -11.44
CA VAL A 173 17.10 -2.24 -10.68
C VAL A 173 18.34 -1.44 -10.34
N SER A 174 18.30 -0.15 -10.62
CA SER A 174 19.43 0.78 -10.40
C SER A 174 19.10 1.95 -9.47
N THR A 175 17.87 2.00 -8.93
CA THR A 175 17.38 3.12 -8.13
C THR A 175 16.51 2.65 -6.96
N GLY A 176 16.17 3.55 -6.06
CA GLY A 176 15.17 3.30 -5.03
C GLY A 176 15.72 2.72 -3.73
N TYR A 177 14.78 2.41 -2.85
CA TYR A 177 15.09 1.97 -1.48
C TYR A 177 15.97 0.72 -1.43
N HIS A 178 15.71 -0.29 -2.27
CA HIS A 178 16.42 -1.58 -2.20
C HIS A 178 17.84 -1.50 -2.77
N VAL A 179 18.10 -0.62 -3.72
CA VAL A 179 19.49 -0.34 -4.16
C VAL A 179 20.26 0.40 -3.05
N ILE A 180 19.63 1.37 -2.37
CA ILE A 180 20.25 2.05 -1.22
C ILE A 180 20.49 1.06 -0.08
N GLU A 181 19.54 0.17 0.17
CA GLU A 181 19.67 -0.92 1.14
C GLU A 181 20.89 -1.79 0.83
N TYR A 182 20.99 -2.28 -0.41
CA TYR A 182 22.14 -3.06 -0.86
C TYR A 182 23.48 -2.31 -0.71
N LEU A 183 23.50 -1.03 -1.06
CA LEU A 183 24.72 -0.22 -0.90
C LEU A 183 25.12 -0.08 0.57
N LEU A 184 24.19 -0.03 1.51
CA LEU A 184 24.47 0.11 2.94
C LEU A 184 24.79 -1.23 3.63
N TRP A 185 24.05 -2.31 3.30
CA TRP A 185 24.20 -3.61 3.96
C TRP A 185 25.08 -4.60 3.19
N GLY A 186 25.20 -4.44 1.87
CA GLY A 186 25.81 -5.44 1.00
C GLY A 186 24.91 -6.66 0.80
N ARG A 187 25.47 -7.71 0.24
CA ARG A 187 24.78 -9.00 0.12
C ARG A 187 24.49 -9.57 1.50
N ASP A 188 23.32 -10.11 1.66
CA ASP A 188 23.05 -10.95 2.80
C ASP A 188 23.38 -12.41 2.48
N THR A 189 24.43 -12.91 3.11
CA THR A 189 24.86 -14.32 3.03
C THR A 189 24.73 -15.02 4.38
N ARG A 190 24.08 -14.38 5.34
CA ARG A 190 23.98 -14.83 6.72
C ARG A 190 22.57 -15.40 6.95
N ALA A 191 22.53 -16.54 7.63
CA ALA A 191 21.27 -17.14 8.05
C ALA A 191 20.74 -16.59 9.39
N ASP A 192 21.44 -15.64 10.03
CA ASP A 192 21.16 -15.21 11.41
C ASP A 192 21.20 -13.67 11.60
N GLY A 193 21.14 -12.93 10.52
CA GLY A 193 21.14 -11.47 10.58
C GLY A 193 21.47 -10.82 9.25
N PRO A 194 21.29 -9.52 9.14
CA PRO A 194 21.37 -8.76 7.90
C PRO A 194 22.76 -8.76 7.28
N GLY A 195 22.86 -8.30 6.04
CA GLY A 195 24.10 -8.08 5.33
C GLY A 195 25.09 -7.25 6.15
N ASP A 196 26.38 -7.56 6.02
CA ASP A 196 27.45 -7.03 6.87
C ASP A 196 28.53 -6.31 6.03
N ARG A 197 28.11 -5.35 5.18
CA ARG A 197 29.05 -4.51 4.43
C ARG A 197 29.91 -3.70 5.40
N PRO A 198 31.26 -3.84 5.35
CA PRO A 198 32.13 -3.05 6.20
C PRO A 198 32.19 -1.59 5.69
N TYR A 199 32.31 -0.63 6.62
CA TYR A 199 32.47 0.78 6.25
C TYR A 199 33.76 1.03 5.41
N THR A 200 34.74 0.13 5.50
CA THR A 200 36.00 0.18 4.75
C THR A 200 35.80 0.09 3.24
N ASP A 201 34.68 -0.46 2.76
CA ASP A 201 34.31 -0.48 1.35
C ASP A 201 34.11 0.94 0.76
N TYR A 202 33.98 1.92 1.63
CA TYR A 202 33.85 3.35 1.31
C TYR A 202 35.12 4.15 1.58
N VAL A 203 36.19 3.52 2.11
CA VAL A 203 37.46 4.16 2.39
C VAL A 203 38.36 4.11 1.16
N ALA A 204 38.77 5.28 0.67
CA ALA A 204 39.66 5.40 -0.46
C ALA A 204 41.10 5.08 -0.07
N GLU A 205 41.48 3.82 -0.02
CA GLU A 205 42.87 3.37 0.19
C GLU A 205 43.55 2.90 -1.10
N LYS A 206 44.84 2.66 -1.06
CA LYS A 206 45.69 2.37 -2.22
C LYS A 206 45.17 1.20 -3.05
N GLY A 207 44.73 1.48 -4.28
CA GLY A 207 44.33 0.50 -5.29
C GLY A 207 42.81 0.32 -5.46
N GLU A 208 42.00 0.53 -4.42
CA GLU A 208 40.55 0.40 -4.44
C GLU A 208 39.82 1.77 -4.34
N SER A 209 40.56 2.87 -4.30
CA SER A 209 40.04 4.23 -4.10
C SER A 209 38.97 4.63 -5.13
N ALA A 210 39.10 4.16 -6.37
CA ALA A 210 38.16 4.47 -7.44
C ALA A 210 36.79 3.79 -7.21
N LEU A 211 36.76 2.53 -6.76
CA LEU A 211 35.51 1.82 -6.47
C LEU A 211 34.81 2.37 -5.23
N ALA A 212 35.59 2.66 -4.17
CA ALA A 212 35.05 3.29 -2.96
C ALA A 212 34.39 4.64 -3.27
N GLN A 213 35.06 5.48 -4.09
CA GLN A 213 34.51 6.77 -4.51
C GLN A 213 33.25 6.61 -5.39
N ARG A 214 33.25 5.62 -6.29
CA ARG A 214 32.08 5.36 -7.15
C ARG A 214 30.90 4.82 -6.34
N ARG A 215 31.15 3.94 -5.37
CA ARG A 215 30.12 3.44 -4.45
C ARG A 215 29.50 4.58 -3.62
N ALA A 216 30.36 5.47 -3.11
CA ALA A 216 29.91 6.68 -2.40
C ALA A 216 29.08 7.60 -3.30
N MET A 217 29.52 7.83 -4.54
CA MET A 217 28.75 8.63 -5.52
C MET A 217 27.42 7.97 -5.86
N TYR A 218 27.39 6.65 -6.04
CA TYR A 218 26.15 5.94 -6.34
C TYR A 218 25.16 6.07 -5.17
N LEU A 219 25.60 5.86 -3.94
CA LEU A 219 24.76 6.00 -2.74
C LEU A 219 24.15 7.43 -2.66
N HIS A 220 24.98 8.45 -2.86
CA HIS A 220 24.51 9.84 -2.89
C HIS A 220 23.43 10.05 -3.97
N VAL A 221 23.73 9.68 -5.21
CA VAL A 221 22.82 9.88 -6.36
C VAL A 221 21.52 9.10 -6.21
N ALA A 222 21.58 7.86 -5.68
CA ALA A 222 20.40 7.06 -5.43
C ALA A 222 19.49 7.69 -4.36
N CYS A 223 20.06 8.22 -3.28
CA CYS A 223 19.32 8.94 -2.24
C CYS A 223 18.73 10.27 -2.77
N GLU A 224 19.48 11.02 -3.59
CA GLU A 224 19.01 12.25 -4.22
C GLU A 224 17.83 11.97 -5.17
N LEU A 225 17.93 10.93 -5.99
CA LEU A 225 16.86 10.53 -6.91
C LEU A 225 15.62 10.07 -6.17
N LEU A 226 15.77 9.26 -5.12
CA LEU A 226 14.67 8.85 -4.26
C LEU A 226 13.93 10.06 -3.66
N LEU A 227 14.69 11.01 -3.12
CA LEU A 227 14.11 12.24 -2.56
C LEU A 227 13.39 13.07 -3.64
N ARG A 228 13.94 13.17 -4.84
CA ARG A 228 13.32 13.86 -5.98
C ARG A 228 11.99 13.22 -6.36
N ASP A 229 11.97 11.91 -6.55
CA ASP A 229 10.79 11.18 -6.97
C ASP A 229 9.68 11.24 -5.90
N LEU A 230 10.02 11.15 -4.62
CA LEU A 230 9.05 11.34 -3.52
C LEU A 230 8.46 12.75 -3.47
N ARG A 231 9.26 13.79 -3.75
CA ARG A 231 8.77 15.18 -3.85
C ARG A 231 7.82 15.38 -5.03
N GLU A 232 8.06 14.71 -6.15
CA GLU A 232 7.15 14.74 -7.30
C GLU A 232 5.78 14.20 -6.90
N VAL A 233 5.75 13.08 -6.17
CA VAL A 233 4.49 12.48 -5.70
C VAL A 233 3.82 13.34 -4.63
N GLU A 234 4.57 13.86 -3.65
CA GLU A 234 4.05 14.80 -2.64
C GLU A 234 3.35 16.01 -3.29
N ALA A 235 3.98 16.60 -4.32
CA ALA A 235 3.45 17.76 -5.03
C ALA A 235 2.12 17.47 -5.77
N GLU A 236 1.90 16.24 -6.21
CA GLU A 236 0.64 15.82 -6.82
C GLU A 236 -0.50 15.71 -5.78
N TRP A 237 -0.20 15.63 -4.49
CA TRP A 237 -1.17 15.63 -3.41
C TRP A 237 -1.27 16.95 -2.62
N ASP A 238 -0.44 17.94 -2.94
CA ASP A 238 -0.37 19.22 -2.23
C ASP A 238 -1.67 20.03 -2.41
N PRO A 239 -2.40 20.35 -1.32
CA PRO A 239 -3.63 21.14 -1.39
C PRO A 239 -3.42 22.59 -1.87
N ALA A 240 -2.19 23.12 -1.79
CA ALA A 240 -1.87 24.48 -2.24
C ALA A 240 -1.54 24.56 -3.74
N LYS A 241 -1.36 23.40 -4.42
CA LYS A 241 -0.94 23.35 -5.83
C LYS A 241 -2.14 23.10 -6.74
N ALA A 242 -2.50 24.08 -7.55
CA ALA A 242 -3.57 23.96 -8.52
C ALA A 242 -3.20 23.01 -9.69
N GLY A 243 -4.18 22.34 -10.28
CA GLY A 243 -4.03 21.49 -11.46
C GLY A 243 -3.38 20.13 -11.20
N ASN A 244 -3.05 19.80 -9.96
CA ASN A 244 -2.42 18.53 -9.58
C ASN A 244 -3.42 17.37 -9.53
N TYR A 245 -2.93 16.17 -9.20
CA TYR A 245 -3.76 14.98 -9.09
C TYR A 245 -4.83 15.10 -8.00
N ARG A 246 -4.50 15.67 -6.83
CA ARG A 246 -5.45 15.88 -5.74
C ARG A 246 -6.70 16.64 -6.20
N GLU A 247 -6.51 17.72 -6.95
CA GLU A 247 -7.64 18.50 -7.46
C GLU A 247 -8.53 17.68 -8.41
N ARG A 248 -7.91 16.89 -9.30
CA ARG A 248 -8.64 15.99 -10.21
C ARG A 248 -9.36 14.88 -9.44
N PHE A 249 -8.69 14.25 -8.49
CA PHE A 249 -9.25 13.18 -7.65
C PHE A 249 -10.48 13.65 -6.84
N LEU A 250 -10.41 14.83 -6.24
CA LEU A 250 -11.51 15.39 -5.47
C LEU A 250 -12.71 15.85 -6.33
N ARG A 251 -12.53 15.98 -7.64
CA ARG A 251 -13.62 16.26 -8.61
C ARG A 251 -14.27 15.01 -9.19
N LEU A 252 -13.72 13.83 -8.92
CA LEU A 252 -14.34 12.58 -9.36
C LEU A 252 -15.75 12.42 -8.75
N ALA A 253 -16.60 11.70 -9.47
CA ALA A 253 -17.86 11.27 -8.87
C ALA A 253 -17.56 10.42 -7.62
N PRO A 254 -18.38 10.51 -6.55
CA PRO A 254 -18.09 9.82 -5.29
C PRO A 254 -17.81 8.32 -5.44
N LYS A 255 -18.55 7.62 -6.30
CA LYS A 255 -18.32 6.20 -6.58
C LYS A 255 -16.97 5.93 -7.28
N GLU A 256 -16.54 6.81 -8.17
CA GLU A 256 -15.27 6.68 -8.87
C GLU A 256 -14.09 6.83 -7.89
N ALA A 257 -14.13 7.86 -7.04
CA ALA A 257 -13.10 8.05 -6.02
C ALA A 257 -13.06 6.89 -5.03
N LEU A 258 -14.21 6.39 -4.56
CA LEU A 258 -14.29 5.21 -3.69
C LEU A 258 -13.74 3.96 -4.36
N ALA A 259 -13.99 3.76 -5.67
CA ALA A 259 -13.46 2.63 -6.42
C ALA A 259 -11.91 2.63 -6.42
N LEU A 260 -11.27 3.79 -6.59
CA LEU A 260 -9.82 3.93 -6.52
C LEU A 260 -9.29 3.62 -5.11
N ILE A 261 -9.95 4.15 -4.07
CA ILE A 261 -9.58 3.90 -2.66
C ILE A 261 -9.65 2.40 -2.34
N VAL A 262 -10.78 1.75 -2.64
CA VAL A 262 -10.98 0.32 -2.36
C VAL A 262 -10.02 -0.53 -3.20
N LYS A 263 -9.73 -0.13 -4.45
CA LYS A 263 -8.75 -0.81 -5.31
C LYS A 263 -7.35 -0.74 -4.71
N GLY A 264 -6.89 0.43 -4.28
CA GLY A 264 -5.58 0.58 -3.64
C GLY A 264 -5.44 -0.29 -2.39
N MET A 265 -6.39 -0.18 -1.45
CA MET A 265 -6.40 -0.99 -0.22
C MET A 265 -6.42 -2.49 -0.50
N GLY A 266 -7.30 -2.95 -1.41
CA GLY A 266 -7.47 -4.37 -1.68
C GLY A 266 -6.33 -4.97 -2.49
N SER A 267 -5.73 -4.22 -3.43
CA SER A 267 -4.57 -4.68 -4.20
C SER A 267 -3.33 -4.78 -3.32
N LEU A 268 -3.13 -3.83 -2.40
CA LEU A 268 -2.06 -3.94 -1.42
C LEU A 268 -2.28 -5.12 -0.48
N SER A 269 -3.48 -5.29 0.07
CA SER A 269 -3.79 -6.36 1.03
C SER A 269 -3.65 -7.77 0.43
N GLY A 270 -4.23 -8.02 -0.74
CA GLY A 270 -4.32 -9.34 -1.35
C GLY A 270 -3.11 -9.69 -2.22
N PRO A 271 -3.06 -9.27 -3.49
CA PRO A 271 -1.97 -9.62 -4.41
C PRO A 271 -0.60 -9.29 -3.87
N GLU A 272 -0.41 -8.09 -3.37
CA GLU A 272 0.90 -7.60 -2.97
C GLU A 272 1.37 -8.21 -1.65
N LEU A 273 0.72 -7.88 -0.51
CA LEU A 273 1.18 -8.33 0.80
C LEU A 273 0.96 -9.82 1.04
N SER A 274 -0.30 -10.28 0.87
CA SER A 274 -0.60 -11.70 1.09
C SER A 274 0.08 -12.58 0.06
N GLY A 275 0.14 -12.17 -1.22
CA GLY A 275 0.71 -12.92 -2.32
C GLY A 275 2.23 -12.82 -2.38
N GLU A 276 2.73 -11.72 -2.95
CA GLU A 276 4.13 -11.59 -3.32
C GLU A 276 5.05 -11.50 -2.09
N ARG A 277 4.70 -10.66 -1.11
CA ARG A 277 5.61 -10.37 0.02
C ARG A 277 5.55 -11.39 1.15
N LEU A 278 4.50 -12.22 1.24
CA LEU A 278 4.37 -13.23 2.31
C LEU A 278 4.29 -14.65 1.80
N THR A 279 3.40 -14.97 0.82
CA THR A 279 3.23 -16.35 0.36
C THR A 279 4.48 -16.85 -0.36
N VAL A 280 5.11 -16.03 -1.21
CA VAL A 280 6.31 -16.44 -1.95
C VAL A 280 7.45 -16.83 -1.01
N PRO A 281 7.94 -15.97 -0.11
CA PRO A 281 9.01 -16.38 0.83
C PRO A 281 8.56 -17.48 1.79
N TYR A 282 7.29 -17.51 2.20
CA TYR A 282 6.76 -18.60 3.03
C TYR A 282 6.85 -19.97 2.36
N GLU A 283 6.52 -20.07 1.06
CA GLU A 283 6.55 -21.34 0.32
C GLU A 283 7.98 -21.75 -0.07
N THR A 284 8.79 -20.79 -0.50
CA THR A 284 10.16 -21.04 -0.96
C THR A 284 11.16 -21.24 0.18
N LYS A 285 10.93 -20.61 1.33
CA LYS A 285 11.85 -20.55 2.48
C LYS A 285 13.23 -19.98 2.10
N ASP A 286 13.23 -19.12 1.11
CA ASP A 286 14.43 -18.50 0.55
C ASP A 286 14.46 -17.02 0.92
N GLN A 287 15.52 -16.61 1.62
CA GLN A 287 15.71 -15.21 2.05
C GLN A 287 15.78 -14.25 0.87
N GLU A 288 16.24 -14.67 -0.31
CA GLU A 288 16.27 -13.84 -1.52
C GLU A 288 14.86 -13.43 -2.01
N ASN A 289 13.82 -14.11 -1.52
CA ASN A 289 12.43 -13.74 -1.79
C ASN A 289 11.83 -12.82 -0.73
N GLU A 290 12.63 -12.28 0.19
CA GLU A 290 12.20 -11.25 1.14
C GLU A 290 12.15 -9.88 0.51
N HIS A 291 11.19 -9.07 0.92
CA HIS A 291 11.04 -7.71 0.40
C HIS A 291 12.22 -6.79 0.75
N SER A 292 12.75 -6.87 1.97
CA SER A 292 13.94 -6.14 2.42
C SER A 292 14.99 -7.13 2.95
N CYS A 293 15.51 -7.95 2.01
CA CYS A 293 16.39 -9.08 2.29
C CYS A 293 17.79 -8.66 2.81
N PHE A 294 18.30 -7.49 2.41
CA PHE A 294 19.64 -7.07 2.84
C PHE A 294 19.67 -6.55 4.29
N SER A 295 18.58 -6.00 4.76
CA SER A 295 18.47 -5.40 6.10
C SER A 295 17.67 -6.24 7.11
N ASP A 296 17.07 -7.36 6.70
CA ASP A 296 16.15 -8.21 7.49
C ASP A 296 14.95 -7.43 8.06
N THR A 297 14.51 -6.38 7.39
CA THR A 297 13.43 -5.54 7.91
C THR A 297 12.05 -5.85 7.33
N THR A 298 11.89 -6.94 6.59
CA THR A 298 10.63 -7.36 5.94
C THR A 298 9.46 -7.44 6.92
N SER A 299 9.65 -7.94 8.14
CA SER A 299 8.59 -7.94 9.17
C SER A 299 8.07 -6.52 9.47
N SER A 300 8.98 -5.54 9.49
CA SER A 300 8.63 -4.12 9.65
C SER A 300 7.87 -3.58 8.44
N ASP A 301 8.30 -3.94 7.24
CA ASP A 301 7.66 -3.52 5.99
C ASP A 301 6.19 -3.96 5.96
N ILE A 302 5.92 -5.23 6.18
CA ILE A 302 4.57 -5.80 6.24
C ILE A 302 3.70 -5.08 7.27
N ALA A 303 4.26 -4.76 8.45
CA ALA A 303 3.53 -4.09 9.51
C ALA A 303 3.16 -2.64 9.14
N PHE A 304 4.06 -1.90 8.46
CA PHE A 304 3.79 -0.52 8.06
C PHE A 304 2.88 -0.43 6.83
N ASP A 305 2.94 -1.40 5.91
CA ASP A 305 1.97 -1.52 4.81
C ASP A 305 0.55 -1.79 5.34
N ALA A 306 0.41 -2.76 6.25
CA ALA A 306 -0.86 -3.05 6.91
C ALA A 306 -1.40 -1.82 7.69
N LEU A 307 -0.50 -1.05 8.33
CA LEU A 307 -0.86 0.20 9.00
C LEU A 307 -1.36 1.25 7.98
N GLY A 308 -0.76 1.34 6.79
CA GLY A 308 -1.22 2.21 5.70
C GLY A 308 -2.66 1.90 5.29
N ILE A 309 -2.99 0.62 5.13
CA ILE A 309 -4.35 0.17 4.82
C ILE A 309 -5.32 0.55 5.97
N GLU A 310 -4.92 0.29 7.23
CA GLU A 310 -5.74 0.65 8.40
C GLU A 310 -5.96 2.16 8.50
N ASN A 311 -4.93 2.97 8.24
CA ASN A 311 -5.03 4.42 8.25
C ASN A 311 -6.10 4.94 7.28
N VAL A 312 -6.10 4.45 6.05
CA VAL A 312 -7.11 4.79 5.04
C VAL A 312 -8.50 4.31 5.48
N GLY A 313 -8.61 3.07 5.94
CA GLY A 313 -9.86 2.48 6.40
C GLY A 313 -10.49 3.25 7.56
N MET A 314 -9.68 3.65 8.53
CA MET A 314 -10.10 4.36 9.72
C MET A 314 -10.18 5.89 9.54
N GLY A 315 -9.59 6.42 8.47
CA GLY A 315 -9.52 7.86 8.22
C GLY A 315 -8.61 8.59 9.20
N ARG A 316 -7.45 8.00 9.55
CA ARG A 316 -6.49 8.59 10.52
C ARG A 316 -5.05 8.38 10.06
N TYR A 317 -4.16 9.26 10.44
CA TYR A 317 -2.73 9.14 10.23
C TYR A 317 -1.97 9.83 11.35
N THR A 318 -0.94 9.18 11.89
CA THR A 318 -0.03 9.80 12.87
C THR A 318 1.29 10.08 12.17
N ARG A 319 1.65 11.35 12.10
CA ARG A 319 2.87 11.82 11.47
C ARG A 319 4.12 11.44 12.26
N VAL A 320 5.27 11.48 11.59
CA VAL A 320 6.57 11.20 12.24
C VAL A 320 6.92 12.17 13.37
N ASP A 321 6.34 13.36 13.40
CA ASP A 321 6.48 14.34 14.48
C ASP A 321 5.44 14.18 15.62
N GLY A 322 4.61 13.13 15.57
CA GLY A 322 3.57 12.82 16.56
C GLY A 322 2.24 13.53 16.36
N ARG A 323 2.12 14.47 15.44
CA ARG A 323 0.83 15.11 15.12
C ARG A 323 -0.12 14.10 14.46
N SER A 324 -1.39 14.14 14.85
CA SER A 324 -2.41 13.27 14.30
C SER A 324 -3.33 14.02 13.34
N LEU A 325 -3.66 13.37 12.23
CA LEU A 325 -4.69 13.76 11.29
C LEU A 325 -5.84 12.76 11.41
N SER A 326 -7.08 13.24 11.40
CA SER A 326 -8.27 12.39 11.41
C SER A 326 -9.41 13.02 10.61
N GLY A 327 -10.24 12.17 10.02
CA GLY A 327 -11.43 12.54 9.26
C GLY A 327 -12.35 11.34 9.08
N VAL A 328 -13.27 11.42 8.13
CA VAL A 328 -14.17 10.30 7.81
C VAL A 328 -13.39 9.25 7.04
N GLY A 329 -13.26 8.04 7.60
CA GLY A 329 -12.66 6.88 6.93
C GLY A 329 -13.69 6.00 6.23
N LEU A 330 -13.20 5.04 5.44
CA LEU A 330 -14.05 4.09 4.72
C LEU A 330 -14.96 3.30 5.67
N VAL A 331 -14.46 2.90 6.84
CA VAL A 331 -15.25 2.18 7.87
C VAL A 331 -16.49 2.97 8.28
N SER A 332 -16.38 4.29 8.46
CA SER A 332 -17.53 5.13 8.84
C SER A 332 -18.60 5.17 7.75
N LEU A 333 -18.19 5.30 6.50
CA LEU A 333 -19.10 5.28 5.35
C LEU A 333 -19.78 3.91 5.20
N VAL A 334 -19.02 2.82 5.31
CA VAL A 334 -19.55 1.46 5.21
C VAL A 334 -20.53 1.18 6.34
N SER A 335 -20.21 1.59 7.58
CA SER A 335 -21.10 1.40 8.74
C SER A 335 -22.44 2.16 8.61
N GLU A 336 -22.47 3.31 7.93
CA GLU A 336 -23.69 4.05 7.65
C GLU A 336 -24.59 3.29 6.67
N ARG A 337 -24.00 2.60 5.70
CA ARG A 337 -24.74 1.81 4.70
C ARG A 337 -25.15 0.44 5.24
N ASP A 338 -24.20 -0.25 5.89
CA ASP A 338 -24.36 -1.56 6.49
C ASP A 338 -23.48 -1.64 7.75
N ALA A 339 -24.13 -1.57 8.91
CA ALA A 339 -23.44 -1.54 10.20
C ALA A 339 -22.64 -2.85 10.46
N ALA A 340 -23.15 -4.01 10.02
CA ALA A 340 -22.49 -5.29 10.22
C ALA A 340 -21.23 -5.40 9.34
N LEU A 341 -21.32 -4.99 8.06
CA LEU A 341 -20.17 -4.95 7.15
C LEU A 341 -19.12 -3.95 7.64
N GLY A 342 -19.54 -2.78 8.12
CA GLY A 342 -18.62 -1.78 8.68
C GLY A 342 -17.88 -2.26 9.91
N GLN A 343 -18.56 -2.96 10.83
CA GLN A 343 -17.92 -3.58 12.00
C GLN A 343 -16.95 -4.69 11.59
N ARG A 344 -17.30 -5.53 10.61
CA ARG A 344 -16.42 -6.57 10.08
C ARG A 344 -15.18 -5.95 9.44
N LEU A 345 -15.33 -4.96 8.56
CA LEU A 345 -14.20 -4.26 7.95
C LEU A 345 -13.25 -3.69 9.01
N LYS A 346 -13.80 -3.04 10.05
CA LYS A 346 -12.99 -2.51 11.15
C LYS A 346 -12.23 -3.61 11.89
N ALA A 347 -12.86 -4.75 12.13
CA ALA A 347 -12.25 -5.88 12.82
C ALA A 347 -11.13 -6.50 11.97
N GLU A 348 -11.36 -6.69 10.67
CA GLU A 348 -10.35 -7.26 9.75
C GLU A 348 -9.13 -6.35 9.60
N LEU A 349 -9.32 -5.03 9.48
CA LEU A 349 -8.21 -4.07 9.45
C LEU A 349 -7.34 -4.15 10.71
N ALA A 350 -7.98 -4.19 11.88
CA ALA A 350 -7.26 -4.31 13.15
C ALA A 350 -6.57 -5.68 13.29
N HIS A 351 -7.21 -6.76 12.84
CA HIS A 351 -6.68 -8.12 12.91
C HIS A 351 -5.48 -8.29 11.98
N SER A 352 -5.55 -7.83 10.74
CA SER A 352 -4.44 -7.87 9.78
C SER A 352 -3.22 -7.11 10.29
N LEU A 353 -3.41 -5.91 10.83
CA LEU A 353 -2.32 -5.14 11.41
C LEU A 353 -1.71 -5.82 12.65
N ALA A 354 -2.55 -6.39 13.53
CA ALA A 354 -2.06 -7.11 14.71
C ALA A 354 -1.27 -8.37 14.32
N SER A 355 -1.75 -9.12 13.32
CA SER A 355 -1.07 -10.30 12.78
C SER A 355 0.26 -9.92 12.14
N ALA A 356 0.31 -8.87 11.30
CA ALA A 356 1.53 -8.37 10.69
C ALA A 356 2.59 -8.00 11.75
N ARG A 357 2.19 -7.33 12.82
CA ARG A 357 3.07 -6.97 13.94
C ARG A 357 3.54 -8.15 14.78
N SER A 358 2.92 -9.31 14.66
CA SER A 358 3.31 -10.53 15.38
C SER A 358 4.39 -11.34 14.66
N ILE A 359 4.72 -11.00 13.42
CA ILE A 359 5.79 -11.66 12.67
C ILE A 359 7.13 -11.37 13.36
N PRO A 360 7.89 -12.40 13.80
CA PRO A 360 9.15 -12.18 14.48
C PRO A 360 10.21 -11.61 13.54
N THR A 361 11.21 -10.98 14.12
CA THR A 361 12.40 -10.47 13.45
C THR A 361 13.61 -11.29 13.92
N PRO A 362 14.54 -11.65 13.04
CA PRO A 362 14.57 -11.36 11.60
C PRO A 362 13.60 -12.25 10.81
N PHE A 363 13.17 -11.77 9.64
CA PHE A 363 12.12 -12.43 8.86
C PHE A 363 12.61 -13.72 8.20
N ASP A 364 13.88 -13.77 7.76
CA ASP A 364 14.53 -14.95 7.20
C ASP A 364 14.43 -16.17 8.14
N GLN A 365 14.62 -15.96 9.44
CA GLN A 365 14.43 -17.01 10.46
C GLN A 365 12.95 -17.36 10.66
N ALA A 366 12.03 -16.43 10.41
CA ALA A 366 10.61 -16.70 10.55
C ALA A 366 10.06 -17.57 9.40
N ILE A 367 10.62 -17.51 8.19
CA ILE A 367 10.19 -18.31 7.04
C ILE A 367 10.74 -19.74 7.04
N VAL A 368 11.88 -20.01 7.69
CA VAL A 368 12.52 -21.33 7.71
C VAL A 368 11.88 -22.25 8.77
N GLY A 369 12.28 -23.50 8.75
CA GLY A 369 11.82 -24.51 9.70
C GLY A 369 10.61 -25.30 9.25
N ALA A 370 10.04 -26.09 10.18
CA ALA A 370 8.84 -26.88 9.94
C ALA A 370 7.57 -26.02 10.08
N ASP A 371 6.50 -26.43 9.39
CA ASP A 371 5.19 -25.81 9.62
C ASP A 371 4.79 -25.99 11.09
N GLY A 372 4.19 -24.95 11.67
CA GLY A 372 3.84 -24.91 13.10
C GLY A 372 4.91 -24.30 14.01
N THR A 373 6.11 -23.94 13.51
CA THR A 373 7.01 -23.06 14.25
C THR A 373 6.37 -21.69 14.45
N ALA A 374 6.79 -20.95 15.48
CA ALA A 374 6.18 -19.66 15.82
C ALA A 374 6.23 -18.64 14.66
N GLY A 375 7.37 -18.54 13.98
CA GLY A 375 7.56 -17.64 12.83
C GLY A 375 6.62 -18.00 11.68
N ARG A 376 6.64 -19.25 11.23
CA ARG A 376 5.78 -19.71 10.15
C ARG A 376 4.30 -19.59 10.49
N THR A 377 3.92 -19.86 11.74
CA THR A 377 2.54 -19.69 12.20
C THR A 377 2.11 -18.22 12.14
N ALA A 378 2.96 -17.29 12.57
CA ALA A 378 2.67 -15.86 12.52
C ALA A 378 2.53 -15.37 11.07
N ILE A 379 3.42 -15.77 10.16
CA ILE A 379 3.36 -15.43 8.74
C ILE A 379 2.07 -15.99 8.12
N TRP A 380 1.77 -17.27 8.34
CA TRP A 380 0.56 -17.89 7.81
C TRP A 380 -0.72 -17.21 8.31
N SER A 381 -0.78 -16.88 9.61
CA SER A 381 -1.90 -16.16 10.19
C SER A 381 -2.06 -14.77 9.56
N THR A 382 -0.96 -14.11 9.23
CA THR A 382 -0.98 -12.80 8.56
C THR A 382 -1.48 -12.93 7.12
N ILE A 383 -1.02 -13.95 6.37
CA ILE A 383 -1.53 -14.25 5.02
C ILE A 383 -3.04 -14.41 5.05
N GLN A 384 -3.57 -15.24 5.96
CA GLN A 384 -5.01 -15.48 6.09
C GLN A 384 -5.77 -14.21 6.46
N ALA A 385 -5.26 -13.42 7.42
CA ALA A 385 -5.91 -12.18 7.83
C ALA A 385 -6.01 -11.16 6.69
N LEU A 386 -4.95 -11.00 5.89
CA LEU A 386 -4.92 -10.12 4.72
C LEU A 386 -5.87 -10.62 3.60
N GLN A 387 -6.00 -11.92 3.42
CA GLN A 387 -6.95 -12.51 2.47
C GLN A 387 -8.40 -12.24 2.88
N HIS A 388 -8.77 -12.46 4.16
CA HIS A 388 -10.10 -12.16 4.68
C HIS A 388 -10.40 -10.66 4.59
N GLN A 389 -9.42 -9.80 4.89
CA GLN A 389 -9.55 -8.35 4.71
C GLN A 389 -9.84 -8.00 3.24
N THR A 390 -9.16 -8.64 2.29
CA THR A 390 -9.38 -8.43 0.86
C THR A 390 -10.78 -8.88 0.42
N GLU A 391 -11.25 -10.01 0.91
CA GLU A 391 -12.62 -10.49 0.67
C GLU A 391 -13.66 -9.50 1.23
N THR A 392 -13.44 -8.99 2.44
CA THR A 392 -14.31 -7.96 3.04
C THR A 392 -14.30 -6.65 2.21
N LEU A 393 -13.15 -6.24 1.69
CA LEU A 393 -13.06 -5.08 0.78
C LEU A 393 -13.80 -5.33 -0.55
N ALA A 394 -13.81 -6.56 -1.06
CA ALA A 394 -14.61 -6.92 -2.23
C ALA A 394 -16.12 -6.86 -1.94
N GLU A 395 -16.56 -7.27 -0.75
CA GLU A 395 -17.95 -7.09 -0.32
C GLU A 395 -18.32 -5.60 -0.18
N VAL A 396 -17.41 -4.76 0.32
CA VAL A 396 -17.59 -3.30 0.33
C VAL A 396 -17.76 -2.77 -1.10
N ALA A 397 -16.91 -3.20 -2.03
CA ALA A 397 -17.05 -2.81 -3.44
C ALA A 397 -18.44 -3.19 -4.00
N ALA A 398 -18.91 -4.40 -3.73
CA ALA A 398 -20.23 -4.87 -4.15
C ALA A 398 -21.37 -4.06 -3.49
N ALA A 399 -21.28 -3.78 -2.17
CA ALA A 399 -22.29 -3.02 -1.44
C ALA A 399 -22.47 -1.59 -1.96
N PHE A 400 -21.44 -0.98 -2.51
CA PHE A 400 -21.45 0.36 -3.11
C PHE A 400 -21.56 0.35 -4.65
N ASP A 401 -21.72 -0.84 -5.26
CA ASP A 401 -21.76 -1.00 -6.72
C ASP A 401 -20.52 -0.35 -7.39
N LEU A 402 -19.34 -0.63 -6.84
CA LEU A 402 -18.07 -0.16 -7.37
C LEU A 402 -17.52 -1.15 -8.40
N ARG A 403 -17.00 -0.64 -9.52
CA ARG A 403 -16.36 -1.46 -10.54
C ARG A 403 -14.88 -1.68 -10.19
N VAL A 404 -14.63 -2.62 -9.30
CA VAL A 404 -13.29 -2.99 -8.84
C VAL A 404 -13.12 -4.49 -8.93
N THR A 405 -12.00 -4.94 -9.47
CA THR A 405 -11.58 -6.34 -9.39
C THR A 405 -10.47 -6.44 -8.36
N LEU A 406 -10.71 -7.16 -7.29
CA LEU A 406 -9.73 -7.51 -6.27
C LEU A 406 -9.50 -9.02 -6.36
N ALA A 407 -8.33 -9.43 -6.85
CA ALA A 407 -7.92 -10.82 -6.88
C ALA A 407 -6.97 -11.07 -5.70
N ALA A 408 -7.34 -11.93 -4.78
CA ALA A 408 -6.39 -12.47 -3.82
C ALA A 408 -5.73 -13.70 -4.43
N PRO A 409 -4.38 -13.81 -4.45
CA PRO A 409 -3.74 -15.09 -4.76
C PRO A 409 -4.17 -16.08 -3.68
N ARG A 410 -4.62 -17.25 -4.12
CA ARG A 410 -4.91 -18.34 -3.18
C ARG A 410 -3.59 -19.06 -2.91
N ALA A 411 -3.13 -19.03 -1.67
CA ALA A 411 -2.06 -19.93 -1.24
C ALA A 411 -2.46 -21.38 -1.57
N LYS A 412 -1.64 -22.08 -2.32
CA LYS A 412 -1.83 -23.52 -2.54
C LYS A 412 -1.48 -24.22 -1.24
N ARG A 413 -2.41 -25.01 -0.71
CA ARG A 413 -2.17 -25.87 0.46
C ARG A 413 -1.24 -27.01 0.11
#